data_86bdf6420f51bd977cecb28527de6e90
#
_entry.id   86bdf6420f51bd977cecb28527de6e90
#
_cell.length_a   1.000
_cell.length_b   1.000
_cell.length_c   1.000
_cell.angle_alpha   90.00
_cell.angle_beta   90.00
_cell.angle_gamma   90.00
#
_symmetry.space_group_name_H-M   'P 1'
#
loop_
_entity.id
_entity.type
_entity.pdbx_description
1 polymer ?
#
loop_
_entity_poly.entity_id
_entity_poly.type
_entity_poly.pdbx_seq_one_letter_code
_entity_poly.pdbx_strand_id
1 'polypeptide(L)'
;MRRKSQIFCIRGAGLAALFFFVLQPISFAGLAVSPLQQTVEVKPGKKANFTITLTNNKRNAQTRPCPVRVNILDFTVSDTGQLSFGPENKNSRTAVDWITLDANSFVLEPGESRQVKGTVTAPINADGDYWAAAMVELGKSEKGEKGVQVKLRTASGIFIHVARRNYTERGNITDLNITMPVFDTNGSPAENNLPMSALVKLKEKQSLQVAAKLQNDGLTAISARGKAYVYNDNWRRIAAIPLHSSRRQVLPGDSRWFTGTMPEPLPAGEYKLRTFFASDTKFKRKNTKDIEFTINPDLSDVWAKNFSTESISKLTFEPQSIELKLNPGRITSATMQVTNQGLDTVTANCRIENDGTDKDWLELRTTDFALAPNDRYATSCVVRVPSDAKPGKYNWNILVEMERAGLSSEGQNNTEQYKIPVSIVIDENTSLKIKR
;
A
#
# COMPACT_ATOMS: atom_id res chain seq x y z
N MET A 1 51.95 41.64 -53.54
CA MET A 1 52.36 40.68 -52.49
C MET A 1 51.19 40.10 -51.85
N ARG A 2 50.81 38.84 -52.18
CA ARG A 2 49.61 38.09 -51.61
C ARG A 2 50.14 37.19 -50.53
N ARG A 3 49.59 37.33 -49.29
CA ARG A 3 49.79 36.38 -48.21
C ARG A 3 48.57 35.47 -48.19
N LYS A 4 48.77 34.16 -48.37
CA LYS A 4 47.81 33.08 -48.21
C LYS A 4 47.69 32.78 -46.72
N SER A 5 46.47 32.83 -46.16
CA SER A 5 46.18 32.30 -44.87
C SER A 5 45.66 30.85 -45.03
N GLN A 6 46.29 29.92 -44.35
CA GLN A 6 45.89 28.53 -44.27
C GLN A 6 44.85 28.41 -43.14
N ILE A 7 43.71 27.81 -43.48
CA ILE A 7 42.66 27.46 -42.52
C ILE A 7 42.97 26.04 -42.03
N PHE A 8 43.24 25.91 -40.73
CA PHE A 8 43.39 24.64 -40.04
C PHE A 8 42.03 24.16 -39.60
N CYS A 9 41.51 23.07 -40.19
CA CYS A 9 40.33 22.36 -39.74
C CYS A 9 40.71 21.43 -38.58
N ILE A 10 40.35 21.77 -37.34
CA ILE A 10 40.40 20.86 -36.18
C ILE A 10 39.09 20.12 -36.13
N ARG A 11 39.09 18.82 -36.45
CA ARG A 11 38.00 17.89 -36.20
C ARG A 11 37.99 17.58 -34.68
N GLY A 12 37.12 18.23 -33.95
CA GLY A 12 36.80 17.88 -32.57
C GLY A 12 35.86 16.70 -32.53
N ALA A 13 36.35 15.53 -32.12
CA ALA A 13 35.52 14.41 -31.74
C ALA A 13 34.87 14.74 -30.40
N GLY A 14 33.60 15.08 -30.43
CA GLY A 14 32.80 15.27 -29.23
C GLY A 14 32.48 13.92 -28.57
N LEU A 15 33.13 13.62 -27.45
CA LEU A 15 32.79 12.54 -26.56
C LEU A 15 31.50 12.94 -25.81
N ALA A 16 30.35 12.46 -26.25
CA ALA A 16 29.10 12.56 -25.51
C ALA A 16 29.17 11.62 -24.32
N ALA A 17 29.53 12.14 -23.15
CA ALA A 17 29.38 11.43 -21.90
C ALA A 17 27.89 11.34 -21.56
N LEU A 18 27.28 10.17 -21.83
CA LEU A 18 25.94 9.82 -21.33
C LEU A 18 26.03 9.67 -19.81
N PHE A 19 25.61 10.68 -19.08
CA PHE A 19 25.37 10.57 -17.65
C PHE A 19 24.12 9.71 -17.45
N PHE A 20 24.31 8.41 -17.22
CA PHE A 20 23.29 7.55 -16.64
C PHE A 20 23.10 8.00 -15.18
N PHE A 21 22.08 8.80 -14.92
CA PHE A 21 21.55 8.97 -13.59
C PHE A 21 20.85 7.65 -13.20
N VAL A 22 21.60 6.75 -12.60
CA VAL A 22 21.04 5.63 -11.85
C VAL A 22 20.40 6.24 -10.61
N LEU A 23 19.08 6.44 -10.64
CA LEU A 23 18.27 6.71 -9.47
C LEU A 23 18.37 5.47 -8.56
N GLN A 24 19.33 5.49 -7.66
CA GLN A 24 19.43 4.48 -6.62
C GLN A 24 18.23 4.67 -5.66
N PRO A 25 17.49 3.61 -5.31
CA PRO A 25 16.51 3.72 -4.26
C PRO A 25 17.22 4.18 -2.99
N ILE A 26 16.73 5.27 -2.40
CA ILE A 26 17.22 5.78 -1.12
C ILE A 26 16.88 4.72 -0.08
N SER A 27 17.79 3.80 0.17
CA SER A 27 17.73 2.87 1.28
C SER A 27 18.23 3.62 2.51
N PHE A 28 17.31 4.10 3.33
CA PHE A 28 17.66 4.71 4.61
C PHE A 28 18.29 3.65 5.51
N ALA A 29 19.46 4.01 6.07
CA ALA A 29 20.22 3.34 7.13
C ALA A 29 20.06 1.81 7.20
N GLY A 30 21.10 1.11 6.92
CA GLY A 30 21.35 -0.32 6.76
C GLY A 30 20.60 -1.40 7.55
N LEU A 31 19.64 -1.07 8.42
CA LEU A 31 18.86 -2.04 9.18
C LEU A 31 17.54 -2.36 8.48
N ALA A 32 17.34 -3.63 8.11
CA ALA A 32 16.08 -4.14 7.63
C ALA A 32 15.35 -4.91 8.73
N VAL A 33 14.02 -4.73 8.83
CA VAL A 33 13.13 -5.43 9.76
C VAL A 33 12.09 -6.19 8.96
N SER A 34 11.93 -7.49 9.22
CA SER A 34 10.95 -8.33 8.52
C SER A 34 10.34 -9.38 9.46
N PRO A 35 9.02 -9.58 9.42
CA PRO A 35 8.01 -8.81 8.68
C PRO A 35 7.73 -7.46 9.37
N LEU A 36 7.23 -6.47 8.62
CA LEU A 36 6.76 -5.19 9.19
C LEU A 36 5.39 -5.32 9.87
N GLN A 37 4.66 -6.38 9.56
CA GLN A 37 3.38 -6.72 10.18
C GLN A 37 3.18 -8.23 10.16
N GLN A 38 2.63 -8.79 11.24
CA GLN A 38 2.27 -10.21 11.33
C GLN A 38 1.05 -10.40 12.23
N THR A 39 0.31 -11.48 11.96
CA THR A 39 -0.81 -11.92 12.80
C THR A 39 -0.42 -13.21 13.52
N VAL A 40 -0.69 -13.25 14.81
CA VAL A 40 -0.45 -14.40 15.68
C VAL A 40 -1.80 -14.92 16.16
N GLU A 41 -2.14 -16.14 15.80
CA GLU A 41 -3.33 -16.81 16.33
C GLU A 41 -2.98 -17.52 17.64
N VAL A 42 -3.83 -17.33 18.66
CA VAL A 42 -3.65 -17.95 19.96
C VAL A 42 -5.01 -18.29 20.60
N LYS A 43 -5.09 -19.40 21.32
CA LYS A 43 -6.29 -19.72 22.11
C LYS A 43 -6.21 -19.04 23.48
N PRO A 44 -7.36 -18.69 24.12
CA PRO A 44 -7.39 -18.15 25.47
C PRO A 44 -6.58 -18.99 26.46
N GLY A 45 -5.76 -18.36 27.28
CA GLY A 45 -4.88 -19.02 28.25
C GLY A 45 -3.71 -19.81 27.67
N LYS A 46 -3.44 -19.71 26.36
CA LYS A 46 -2.36 -20.44 25.70
C LYS A 46 -1.26 -19.49 25.23
N LYS A 47 -0.14 -20.10 24.82
CA LYS A 47 1.01 -19.40 24.25
C LYS A 47 1.10 -19.64 22.74
N ALA A 48 1.57 -18.65 22.01
CA ALA A 48 1.94 -18.75 20.61
C ALA A 48 3.25 -17.99 20.36
N ASN A 49 4.02 -18.42 19.38
CA ASN A 49 5.32 -17.82 19.07
C ASN A 49 5.27 -17.05 17.76
N PHE A 50 6.12 -16.05 17.64
CA PHE A 50 6.37 -15.32 16.40
C PHE A 50 7.87 -15.02 16.27
N THR A 51 8.30 -14.54 15.11
CA THR A 51 9.71 -14.22 14.85
C THR A 51 9.80 -12.92 14.06
N ILE A 52 10.78 -12.10 14.43
CA ILE A 52 11.16 -10.88 13.70
C ILE A 52 12.61 -11.05 13.28
N THR A 53 12.90 -10.91 12.00
CA THR A 53 14.27 -10.95 11.46
C THR A 53 14.79 -9.53 11.29
N LEU A 54 15.95 -9.26 11.86
CA LEU A 54 16.67 -8.01 11.78
C LEU A 54 17.96 -8.25 10.99
N THR A 55 18.20 -7.44 9.96
CA THR A 55 19.36 -7.58 9.09
C THR A 55 20.12 -6.27 8.98
N ASN A 56 21.41 -6.27 9.32
CA ASN A 56 22.29 -5.16 9.05
C ASN A 56 22.83 -5.27 7.61
N ASN A 57 22.19 -4.56 6.68
CA ASN A 57 22.53 -4.65 5.25
C ASN A 57 23.88 -3.98 4.96
N LYS A 58 24.77 -4.69 4.27
CA LYS A 58 26.08 -4.15 3.80
C LYS A 58 25.96 -3.04 2.75
N ARG A 59 24.78 -2.75 2.24
CA ARG A 59 24.57 -1.71 1.23
C ARG A 59 24.76 -0.34 1.85
N ASN A 60 25.65 0.46 1.27
CA ASN A 60 26.00 1.84 1.63
C ASN A 60 27.01 2.03 2.77
N ALA A 61 28.25 1.55 2.57
CA ALA A 61 29.44 2.00 3.33
C ALA A 61 29.37 1.91 4.88
N GLN A 62 28.32 1.31 5.48
CA GLN A 62 28.31 1.04 6.91
C GLN A 62 29.04 -0.27 7.19
N THR A 63 30.33 -0.14 7.42
CA THR A 63 31.22 -1.23 7.87
C THR A 63 31.23 -1.38 9.40
N ARG A 64 30.29 -0.74 10.09
CA ARG A 64 30.29 -0.69 11.57
C ARG A 64 29.23 -1.61 12.15
N PRO A 65 29.53 -2.25 13.29
CA PRO A 65 28.54 -2.95 14.11
C PRO A 65 27.39 -2.03 14.49
N CYS A 66 26.18 -2.58 14.47
CA CYS A 66 24.94 -1.84 14.71
C CYS A 66 24.32 -2.30 16.04
N PRO A 67 24.38 -1.51 17.13
CA PRO A 67 23.67 -1.80 18.35
C PRO A 67 22.16 -1.67 18.13
N VAL A 68 21.41 -2.68 18.46
CA VAL A 68 19.95 -2.75 18.27
C VAL A 68 19.26 -2.94 19.61
N ARG A 69 18.18 -2.21 19.82
CA ARG A 69 17.25 -2.42 20.93
C ARG A 69 15.84 -2.64 20.38
N VAL A 70 15.14 -3.64 20.93
CA VAL A 70 13.76 -3.97 20.56
C VAL A 70 12.88 -3.80 21.80
N ASN A 71 11.90 -2.89 21.73
CA ASN A 71 10.95 -2.63 22.80
C ASN A 71 9.54 -2.97 22.32
N ILE A 72 8.74 -3.60 23.18
CA ILE A 72 7.31 -3.78 22.89
C ILE A 72 6.57 -2.53 23.36
N LEU A 73 5.86 -1.87 22.44
CA LEU A 73 5.11 -0.64 22.70
C LEU A 73 3.66 -0.80 22.23
N ASP A 74 2.79 -0.05 22.89
CA ASP A 74 1.43 0.13 22.40
C ASP A 74 1.39 1.12 21.23
N PHE A 75 0.35 1.02 20.39
CA PHE A 75 0.09 1.98 19.35
C PHE A 75 -1.39 2.19 19.13
N THR A 76 -1.73 3.37 18.68
CA THR A 76 -3.07 3.74 18.22
C THR A 76 -3.04 4.15 16.76
N VAL A 77 -4.19 4.09 16.12
CA VAL A 77 -4.37 4.52 14.73
C VAL A 77 -5.46 5.59 14.71
N SER A 78 -5.14 6.81 14.30
CA SER A 78 -6.14 7.87 14.17
C SER A 78 -7.21 7.52 13.14
N ASP A 79 -8.31 8.26 13.12
CA ASP A 79 -9.36 8.09 12.11
C ASP A 79 -8.91 8.45 10.68
N THR A 80 -7.79 9.16 10.52
CA THR A 80 -7.12 9.40 9.23
C THR A 80 -6.06 8.35 8.88
N GLY A 81 -5.82 7.35 9.77
CA GLY A 81 -4.86 6.26 9.54
C GLY A 81 -3.44 6.51 10.01
N GLN A 82 -3.18 7.60 10.73
CA GLN A 82 -1.85 7.88 11.29
C GLN A 82 -1.57 7.01 12.52
N LEU A 83 -0.37 6.44 12.56
CA LEU A 83 0.12 5.65 13.70
C LEU A 83 0.75 6.56 14.74
N SER A 84 0.40 6.32 16.01
CA SER A 84 1.06 6.91 17.16
C SER A 84 1.53 5.80 18.09
N PHE A 85 2.80 5.85 18.52
CA PHE A 85 3.44 4.86 19.38
C PHE A 85 3.83 5.50 20.71
N GLY A 86 3.58 4.81 21.81
CA GLY A 86 4.05 5.26 23.12
C GLY A 86 3.23 4.70 24.28
N PRO A 87 3.74 4.82 25.51
CA PRO A 87 3.05 4.37 26.73
C PRO A 87 1.79 5.20 27.07
N GLU A 88 1.65 6.37 26.43
CA GLU A 88 0.50 7.27 26.59
C GLU A 88 -0.75 6.79 25.84
N ASN A 89 -0.56 5.92 24.86
CA ASN A 89 -1.62 5.34 24.06
C ASN A 89 -2.29 4.21 24.87
N LYS A 90 -3.12 4.56 25.84
CA LYS A 90 -3.89 3.59 26.63
C LYS A 90 -4.98 2.98 25.77
N ASN A 91 -4.60 1.96 25.00
CA ASN A 91 -5.55 1.17 24.24
C ASN A 91 -6.15 0.10 25.15
N SER A 92 -7.47 -0.03 25.17
CA SER A 92 -8.17 -1.09 25.92
C SER A 92 -7.85 -2.51 25.38
N ARG A 93 -7.26 -2.61 24.19
CA ARG A 93 -6.88 -3.85 23.53
C ARG A 93 -5.38 -3.98 23.31
N THR A 94 -4.59 -3.35 24.18
CA THR A 94 -3.14 -3.50 24.17
C THR A 94 -2.73 -4.93 24.53
N ALA A 95 -1.73 -5.46 23.82
CA ALA A 95 -1.12 -6.74 24.11
C ALA A 95 0.33 -6.62 24.60
N VAL A 96 0.76 -5.43 25.02
CA VAL A 96 2.16 -5.17 25.43
C VAL A 96 2.59 -6.15 26.51
N ASP A 97 1.77 -6.33 27.54
CA ASP A 97 2.08 -7.20 28.69
C ASP A 97 1.97 -8.71 28.37
N TRP A 98 1.47 -9.04 27.19
CA TRP A 98 1.35 -10.45 26.76
C TRP A 98 2.58 -10.98 26.06
N ILE A 99 3.49 -10.06 25.65
CA ILE A 99 4.61 -10.37 24.76
C ILE A 99 5.92 -10.37 25.53
N THR A 100 6.66 -11.46 25.41
CA THR A 100 8.04 -11.57 25.86
C THR A 100 8.94 -11.87 24.68
N LEU A 101 10.14 -11.26 24.66
CA LEU A 101 11.16 -11.49 23.64
C LEU A 101 12.31 -12.30 24.23
N ASP A 102 12.92 -13.17 23.46
CA ASP A 102 14.11 -13.93 23.82
C ASP A 102 15.37 -13.04 23.91
N ALA A 103 15.40 -11.96 23.13
CA ALA A 103 16.45 -10.94 23.19
C ALA A 103 15.90 -9.56 22.86
N ASN A 104 16.24 -8.56 23.64
CA ASN A 104 15.77 -7.18 23.46
C ASN A 104 16.91 -6.18 23.19
N SER A 105 18.18 -6.59 23.32
CA SER A 105 19.35 -5.74 23.07
C SER A 105 20.53 -6.59 22.61
N PHE A 106 21.14 -6.24 21.48
CA PHE A 106 22.27 -6.93 20.90
C PHE A 106 22.97 -6.04 19.84
N VAL A 107 24.10 -6.52 19.34
CA VAL A 107 24.84 -5.87 18.26
C VAL A 107 24.73 -6.76 17.02
N LEU A 108 24.51 -6.16 15.86
CA LEU A 108 24.53 -6.84 14.56
C LEU A 108 25.79 -6.40 13.81
N GLU A 109 26.62 -7.38 13.42
CA GLU A 109 27.75 -7.14 12.53
C GLU A 109 27.30 -6.78 11.09
N PRO A 110 28.13 -6.13 10.29
CA PRO A 110 27.80 -5.78 8.91
C PRO A 110 27.44 -7.03 8.08
N GLY A 111 26.20 -7.08 7.57
CA GLY A 111 25.66 -8.20 6.81
C GLY A 111 25.08 -9.32 7.66
N GLU A 112 25.09 -9.19 8.98
CA GLU A 112 24.49 -10.17 9.89
C GLU A 112 22.96 -10.04 9.89
N SER A 113 22.30 -11.20 9.97
CA SER A 113 20.85 -11.33 10.21
C SER A 113 20.62 -12.09 11.49
N ARG A 114 19.76 -11.54 12.36
CA ARG A 114 19.36 -12.18 13.61
C ARG A 114 17.85 -12.30 13.71
N GLN A 115 17.40 -13.45 14.16
CA GLN A 115 16.00 -13.68 14.49
C GLN A 115 15.77 -13.40 15.98
N VAL A 116 14.82 -12.54 16.29
CA VAL A 116 14.28 -12.31 17.62
C VAL A 116 12.98 -13.09 17.73
N LYS A 117 12.91 -14.03 18.65
CA LYS A 117 11.71 -14.83 18.89
C LYS A 117 10.88 -14.17 19.99
N GLY A 118 9.60 -13.99 19.71
CA GLY A 118 8.62 -13.51 20.67
C GLY A 118 7.63 -14.60 21.04
N THR A 119 7.18 -14.57 22.28
CA THR A 119 6.12 -15.42 22.81
C THR A 119 4.97 -14.55 23.27
N VAL A 120 3.77 -14.79 22.72
CA VAL A 120 2.50 -14.21 23.18
C VAL A 120 1.88 -15.16 24.20
N THR A 121 1.50 -14.66 25.37
CA THR A 121 0.72 -15.40 26.39
C THR A 121 -0.65 -14.74 26.54
N ALA A 122 -1.67 -15.30 25.91
CA ALA A 122 -3.02 -14.73 25.94
C ALA A 122 -3.70 -15.01 27.29
N PRO A 123 -4.31 -14.01 27.95
CA PRO A 123 -5.14 -14.22 29.13
C PRO A 123 -6.32 -15.16 28.87
N ILE A 124 -6.78 -15.86 29.89
CA ILE A 124 -7.90 -16.82 29.78
C ILE A 124 -9.22 -16.13 29.40
N ASN A 125 -9.40 -14.87 29.77
CA ASN A 125 -10.56 -14.05 29.48
C ASN A 125 -10.45 -13.22 28.19
N ALA A 126 -9.33 -13.29 27.48
CA ALA A 126 -9.16 -12.56 26.21
C ALA A 126 -10.13 -13.06 25.13
N ASP A 127 -10.60 -12.13 24.27
CA ASP A 127 -11.59 -12.38 23.22
C ASP A 127 -11.41 -11.40 22.06
N GLY A 128 -11.24 -11.89 20.82
CA GLY A 128 -11.06 -11.09 19.60
C GLY A 128 -9.63 -10.62 19.38
N ASP A 129 -9.46 -9.44 18.76
CA ASP A 129 -8.17 -8.95 18.34
C ASP A 129 -7.55 -7.97 19.34
N TYR A 130 -6.25 -8.12 19.51
CA TYR A 130 -5.36 -7.27 20.32
C TYR A 130 -4.12 -6.94 19.48
N TRP A 131 -3.35 -5.92 19.90
CA TRP A 131 -2.15 -5.54 19.14
C TRP A 131 -1.09 -4.89 20.01
N ALA A 132 0.13 -4.95 19.53
CA ALA A 132 1.30 -4.24 20.01
C ALA A 132 2.28 -4.05 18.84
N ALA A 133 3.35 -3.29 19.06
CA ALA A 133 4.42 -3.13 18.10
C ALA A 133 5.77 -3.46 18.73
N ALA A 134 6.59 -4.21 18.01
CA ALA A 134 8.00 -4.32 18.31
C ALA A 134 8.72 -3.13 17.66
N MET A 135 9.08 -2.14 18.48
CA MET A 135 9.84 -0.97 18.06
C MET A 135 11.32 -1.30 18.08
N VAL A 136 11.93 -1.33 16.92
CA VAL A 136 13.35 -1.56 16.72
C VAL A 136 14.05 -0.21 16.64
N GLU A 137 14.96 0.05 17.57
CA GLU A 137 15.75 1.27 17.65
C GLU A 137 17.23 0.96 17.38
N LEU A 138 17.86 1.79 16.55
CA LEU A 138 19.30 1.81 16.44
C LEU A 138 19.89 2.49 17.67
N GLY A 139 20.81 1.82 18.36
CA GLY A 139 21.57 2.37 19.47
C GLY A 139 22.43 3.55 19.02
N LYS A 140 22.77 4.41 19.97
CA LYS A 140 23.67 5.55 19.71
C LYS A 140 25.05 5.03 19.28
N SER A 141 25.60 5.56 18.20
CA SER A 141 27.05 5.53 17.98
C SER A 141 27.75 6.25 19.14
N GLU A 142 28.92 5.75 19.53
CA GLU A 142 29.62 6.25 20.71
C GLU A 142 29.87 7.78 20.64
N LYS A 143 29.97 8.39 21.82
CA LYS A 143 30.26 9.83 22.02
C LYS A 143 31.46 10.30 21.20
N GLY A 144 31.26 11.29 20.35
CA GLY A 144 32.40 11.96 19.72
C GLY A 144 32.08 12.92 18.59
N GLU A 145 30.93 12.84 17.94
CA GLU A 145 30.61 13.73 16.83
C GLU A 145 29.63 14.84 17.23
N LYS A 146 30.09 16.08 17.14
CA LYS A 146 29.23 17.28 17.19
C LYS A 146 28.37 17.29 15.92
N GLY A 147 27.11 16.82 16.01
CA GLY A 147 26.19 16.79 14.88
C GLY A 147 24.75 16.44 15.32
N VAL A 148 23.80 16.57 14.40
CA VAL A 148 22.40 16.19 14.63
C VAL A 148 22.33 14.67 14.81
N GLN A 149 21.91 14.22 15.99
CA GLN A 149 21.70 12.80 16.25
C GLN A 149 20.33 12.37 15.70
N VAL A 150 20.32 11.62 14.60
CA VAL A 150 19.13 11.02 14.06
C VAL A 150 18.92 9.65 14.72
N LYS A 151 17.83 9.49 15.48
CA LYS A 151 17.40 8.19 15.98
C LYS A 151 16.52 7.53 14.92
N LEU A 152 17.00 6.45 14.34
CA LEU A 152 16.19 5.65 13.43
C LEU A 152 15.38 4.63 14.23
N ARG A 153 14.07 4.59 13.96
CA ARG A 153 13.12 3.64 14.54
C ARG A 153 12.32 2.98 13.45
N THR A 154 12.14 1.67 13.56
CA THR A 154 11.26 0.90 12.69
C THR A 154 10.34 0.04 13.54
N ALA A 155 9.04 0.09 13.27
CA ALA A 155 8.06 -0.72 13.97
C ALA A 155 7.67 -1.97 13.16
N SER A 156 7.58 -3.12 13.83
CA SER A 156 6.91 -4.32 13.34
C SER A 156 5.60 -4.49 14.12
N GLY A 157 4.46 -4.35 13.45
CA GLY A 157 3.13 -4.53 14.05
C GLY A 157 2.86 -6.01 14.36
N ILE A 158 2.42 -6.30 15.57
CA ILE A 158 2.04 -7.65 16.04
C ILE A 158 0.55 -7.61 16.34
N PHE A 159 -0.25 -8.23 15.49
CA PHE A 159 -1.69 -8.38 15.67
C PHE A 159 -1.97 -9.77 16.23
N ILE A 160 -2.75 -9.86 17.29
CA ILE A 160 -3.02 -11.10 18.02
C ILE A 160 -4.50 -11.40 17.90
N HIS A 161 -4.81 -12.49 17.21
CA HIS A 161 -6.17 -13.02 17.11
C HIS A 161 -6.39 -14.08 18.17
N VAL A 162 -7.24 -13.79 19.16
CA VAL A 162 -7.62 -14.76 20.18
C VAL A 162 -8.79 -15.58 19.70
N ALA A 163 -8.52 -16.79 19.22
CA ALA A 163 -9.48 -17.71 18.61
C ALA A 163 -10.34 -18.40 19.67
N ARG A 164 -11.29 -17.66 20.28
CA ARG A 164 -12.25 -18.19 21.27
C ARG A 164 -13.51 -18.75 20.60
N ARG A 165 -13.97 -18.11 19.53
CA ARG A 165 -15.20 -18.41 18.78
C ARG A 165 -15.10 -17.88 17.36
N ASN A 166 -16.09 -18.19 16.54
CA ASN A 166 -16.24 -17.53 15.25
C ASN A 166 -16.77 -16.11 15.47
N TYR A 167 -16.01 -15.10 15.02
CA TYR A 167 -16.38 -13.70 15.12
C TYR A 167 -17.17 -13.26 13.89
N THR A 168 -18.05 -12.31 14.12
CA THR A 168 -18.71 -11.59 13.04
C THR A 168 -18.23 -10.16 13.06
N GLU A 169 -17.80 -9.65 11.95
CA GLU A 169 -17.48 -8.25 11.79
C GLU A 169 -18.72 -7.38 12.02
N ARG A 170 -18.54 -6.30 12.77
CA ARG A 170 -19.59 -5.33 13.09
C ARG A 170 -19.04 -3.95 12.83
N GLY A 171 -19.45 -3.34 11.72
CA GLY A 171 -19.12 -1.97 11.39
C GLY A 171 -20.38 -1.14 11.22
N ASN A 172 -20.28 0.15 11.45
CA ASN A 172 -21.36 1.12 11.27
C ASN A 172 -20.82 2.38 10.59
N ILE A 173 -21.57 2.96 9.63
CA ILE A 173 -21.23 4.24 9.02
C ILE A 173 -21.77 5.34 9.93
N THR A 174 -20.88 6.01 10.67
CA THR A 174 -21.26 7.08 11.59
C THR A 174 -21.49 8.40 10.87
N ASP A 175 -20.62 8.74 9.93
CA ASP A 175 -20.64 10.00 9.21
C ASP A 175 -20.56 9.80 7.71
N LEU A 176 -21.23 10.67 6.96
CA LEU A 176 -21.21 10.75 5.51
C LEU A 176 -21.30 12.20 5.09
N ASN A 177 -20.28 12.66 4.38
CA ASN A 177 -20.17 14.04 3.91
C ASN A 177 -19.95 14.08 2.40
N ILE A 178 -20.54 15.10 1.76
CA ILE A 178 -20.32 15.46 0.37
C ILE A 178 -19.79 16.88 0.33
N THR A 179 -18.74 17.12 -0.45
CA THR A 179 -18.24 18.45 -0.76
C THR A 179 -18.36 18.68 -2.26
N MET A 180 -19.06 19.76 -2.62
CA MET A 180 -19.27 20.14 -4.00
C MET A 180 -17.99 20.68 -4.64
N PRO A 181 -17.81 20.52 -5.96
CA PRO A 181 -16.72 21.15 -6.68
C PRO A 181 -16.71 22.67 -6.53
N VAL A 182 -15.52 23.24 -6.41
CA VAL A 182 -15.32 24.69 -6.29
C VAL A 182 -14.42 25.14 -7.44
N PHE A 183 -14.88 26.14 -8.18
CA PHE A 183 -14.16 26.75 -9.29
C PHE A 183 -13.91 28.23 -9.01
N ASP A 184 -12.66 28.66 -9.16
CA ASP A 184 -12.30 30.07 -9.00
C ASP A 184 -12.78 30.86 -10.22
N THR A 185 -13.61 31.88 -9.98
CA THR A 185 -14.13 32.77 -11.03
C THR A 185 -13.11 33.83 -11.46
N ASN A 186 -12.05 34.06 -10.70
CA ASN A 186 -11.04 35.10 -10.89
C ASN A 186 -9.72 34.56 -11.47
N GLY A 187 -9.78 33.94 -12.66
CA GLY A 187 -8.58 33.60 -13.44
C GLY A 187 -7.57 32.73 -12.70
N SER A 188 -7.86 31.44 -12.59
CA SER A 188 -6.86 30.46 -12.12
C SER A 188 -5.57 30.56 -12.93
N PRO A 189 -4.38 30.48 -12.30
CA PRO A 189 -3.13 30.38 -13.04
C PRO A 189 -3.22 29.24 -14.04
N ALA A 190 -2.68 29.47 -15.25
CA ALA A 190 -2.71 28.45 -16.29
C ALA A 190 -2.18 27.13 -15.72
N GLU A 191 -2.96 26.04 -15.79
CA GLU A 191 -2.67 24.72 -15.21
C GLU A 191 -1.28 24.22 -15.61
N ASN A 192 -0.82 24.59 -16.83
CA ASN A 192 0.48 24.21 -17.40
C ASN A 192 1.70 24.72 -16.62
N ASN A 193 1.55 25.67 -15.71
CA ASN A 193 2.64 26.24 -14.93
C ASN A 193 2.60 25.86 -13.45
N LEU A 194 1.63 25.02 -13.03
CA LEU A 194 1.53 24.59 -11.65
C LEU A 194 2.44 23.37 -11.38
N PRO A 195 3.11 23.33 -10.22
CA PRO A 195 3.77 22.11 -9.79
C PRO A 195 2.72 21.01 -9.55
N MET A 196 3.06 19.74 -9.79
CA MET A 196 2.15 18.60 -9.72
C MET A 196 1.34 18.56 -8.41
N SER A 197 1.96 18.87 -7.26
CA SER A 197 1.27 18.88 -5.96
C SER A 197 0.17 19.96 -5.86
N ALA A 198 0.34 21.09 -6.53
CA ALA A 198 -0.68 22.14 -6.58
C ALA A 198 -1.79 21.77 -7.57
N LEU A 199 -1.43 21.15 -8.70
CA LEU A 199 -2.40 20.67 -9.69
C LEU A 199 -3.32 19.59 -9.10
N VAL A 200 -2.76 18.62 -8.36
CA VAL A 200 -3.55 17.60 -7.65
C VAL A 200 -4.56 18.23 -6.70
N LYS A 201 -4.13 19.18 -5.87
CA LYS A 201 -5.04 19.90 -4.93
C LYS A 201 -6.12 20.70 -5.66
N LEU A 202 -5.77 21.29 -6.80
CA LEU A 202 -6.73 22.04 -7.62
C LEU A 202 -7.79 21.09 -8.20
N LYS A 203 -7.37 19.96 -8.78
CA LYS A 203 -8.28 18.96 -9.34
C LYS A 203 -9.16 18.31 -8.27
N GLU A 204 -8.61 18.07 -7.08
CA GLU A 204 -9.38 17.59 -5.93
C GLU A 204 -10.49 18.59 -5.55
N LYS A 205 -10.19 19.89 -5.48
CA LYS A 205 -11.20 20.94 -5.24
C LYS A 205 -12.26 21.04 -6.34
N GLN A 206 -11.89 20.80 -7.58
CA GLN A 206 -12.76 20.81 -8.76
C GLN A 206 -13.57 19.51 -8.93
N SER A 207 -13.46 18.57 -8.00
CA SER A 207 -14.14 17.28 -8.02
C SER A 207 -15.22 17.22 -6.94
N LEU A 208 -16.26 16.41 -7.17
CA LEU A 208 -17.18 16.01 -6.11
C LEU A 208 -16.42 15.12 -5.14
N GLN A 209 -16.37 15.51 -3.87
CA GLN A 209 -15.68 14.76 -2.82
C GLN A 209 -16.70 14.04 -1.93
N VAL A 210 -16.42 12.80 -1.60
CA VAL A 210 -17.21 11.98 -0.69
C VAL A 210 -16.32 11.51 0.44
N ALA A 211 -16.76 11.67 1.68
CA ALA A 211 -16.09 11.15 2.86
C ALA A 211 -17.09 10.37 3.73
N ALA A 212 -16.79 9.11 4.02
CA ALA A 212 -17.59 8.26 4.89
C ALA A 212 -16.73 7.71 6.04
N LYS A 213 -17.25 7.79 7.26
CA LYS A 213 -16.57 7.30 8.47
C LYS A 213 -17.15 5.95 8.88
N LEU A 214 -16.31 4.93 8.88
CA LEU A 214 -16.64 3.58 9.35
C LEU A 214 -16.13 3.40 10.78
N GLN A 215 -17.05 3.07 11.70
CA GLN A 215 -16.77 2.69 13.08
C GLN A 215 -16.77 1.16 13.19
N ASN A 216 -15.78 0.58 13.85
CA ASN A 216 -15.75 -0.85 14.16
C ASN A 216 -16.29 -1.09 15.58
N ASP A 217 -17.51 -1.60 15.67
CA ASP A 217 -18.18 -1.96 16.93
C ASP A 217 -17.97 -3.45 17.30
N GLY A 218 -17.11 -4.15 16.56
CA GLY A 218 -16.81 -5.56 16.75
C GLY A 218 -15.64 -5.84 17.69
N LEU A 219 -15.29 -7.11 17.78
CA LEU A 219 -14.13 -7.60 18.55
C LEU A 219 -12.94 -7.95 17.66
N THR A 220 -13.13 -7.95 16.35
CA THR A 220 -12.08 -8.25 15.36
C THR A 220 -11.90 -7.08 14.41
N ALA A 221 -10.69 -6.94 13.89
CA ALA A 221 -10.37 -5.91 12.91
C ALA A 221 -11.17 -6.13 11.61
N ILE A 222 -11.62 -5.04 11.01
CA ILE A 222 -12.34 -5.03 9.74
C ILE A 222 -11.40 -4.57 8.64
N SER A 223 -11.20 -5.37 7.59
CA SER A 223 -10.52 -4.93 6.36
C SER A 223 -11.59 -4.42 5.38
N ALA A 224 -11.86 -3.12 5.40
CA ALA A 224 -12.97 -2.51 4.69
C ALA A 224 -12.62 -2.04 3.29
N ARG A 225 -13.57 -2.22 2.36
CA ARG A 225 -13.61 -1.61 1.03
C ARG A 225 -14.89 -0.79 0.92
N GLY A 226 -14.75 0.51 0.70
CA GLY A 226 -15.88 1.42 0.58
C GLY A 226 -16.19 1.75 -0.87
N LYS A 227 -17.48 1.91 -1.19
CA LYS A 227 -17.98 2.47 -2.44
C LYS A 227 -19.14 3.40 -2.16
N ALA A 228 -19.21 4.47 -2.93
CA ALA A 228 -20.38 5.33 -2.99
C ALA A 228 -20.97 5.28 -4.40
N TYR A 229 -22.28 5.11 -4.49
CA TYR A 229 -23.01 5.16 -5.75
C TYR A 229 -23.88 6.41 -5.78
N VAL A 230 -23.84 7.10 -6.90
CA VAL A 230 -24.74 8.22 -7.19
C VAL A 230 -25.93 7.70 -7.98
N TYR A 231 -27.13 8.03 -7.51
CA TYR A 231 -28.39 7.71 -8.14
C TYR A 231 -29.13 9.00 -8.50
N ASN A 232 -29.82 8.98 -9.62
CA ASN A 232 -30.77 10.03 -9.95
C ASN A 232 -32.09 9.86 -9.15
N ASP A 233 -33.05 10.75 -9.35
CA ASP A 233 -34.39 10.76 -8.77
C ASP A 233 -35.16 9.43 -8.96
N ASN A 234 -34.96 8.78 -10.10
CA ASN A 234 -35.58 7.49 -10.45
C ASN A 234 -34.80 6.26 -9.89
N TRP A 235 -33.87 6.44 -8.97
CA TRP A 235 -33.03 5.39 -8.41
C TRP A 235 -32.20 4.63 -9.46
N ARG A 236 -31.95 5.23 -10.61
CA ARG A 236 -31.01 4.69 -11.56
C ARG A 236 -29.59 5.10 -11.16
N ARG A 237 -28.70 4.12 -11.01
CA ARG A 237 -27.30 4.37 -10.72
C ARG A 237 -26.65 5.04 -11.93
N ILE A 238 -26.01 6.18 -11.72
CA ILE A 238 -25.37 6.98 -12.78
C ILE A 238 -23.87 7.14 -12.57
N ALA A 239 -23.37 6.97 -11.33
CA ALA A 239 -21.93 7.02 -11.07
C ALA A 239 -21.53 6.09 -9.93
N ALA A 240 -20.25 5.73 -9.91
CA ALA A 240 -19.61 4.99 -8.83
C ALA A 240 -18.33 5.72 -8.40
N ILE A 241 -18.12 5.82 -7.09
CA ILE A 241 -16.97 6.47 -6.48
C ILE A 241 -16.34 5.47 -5.51
N PRO A 242 -15.16 4.92 -5.83
CA PRO A 242 -14.40 4.10 -4.88
C PRO A 242 -13.98 4.96 -3.68
N LEU A 243 -14.17 4.42 -2.47
CA LEU A 243 -13.75 5.07 -1.25
C LEU A 243 -12.52 4.36 -0.69
N HIS A 244 -11.46 5.10 -0.44
CA HIS A 244 -10.17 4.60 0.01
C HIS A 244 -9.74 5.26 1.33
N SER A 245 -8.85 4.59 2.03
CA SER A 245 -8.17 5.13 3.21
C SER A 245 -6.71 4.71 3.17
N SER A 246 -5.83 5.51 3.77
CA SER A 246 -4.41 5.18 3.92
C SER A 246 -4.18 3.82 4.60
N ARG A 247 -5.15 3.38 5.41
CA ARG A 247 -5.19 2.06 6.04
C ARG A 247 -6.61 1.52 5.98
N ARG A 248 -6.79 0.41 5.28
CA ARG A 248 -8.10 -0.26 5.14
C ARG A 248 -8.57 -0.95 6.41
N GLN A 249 -7.62 -1.35 7.27
CA GLN A 249 -7.92 -2.05 8.50
C GLN A 249 -8.43 -1.06 9.56
N VAL A 250 -9.63 -1.31 10.07
CA VAL A 250 -10.25 -0.60 11.19
C VAL A 250 -10.23 -1.52 12.40
N LEU A 251 -9.44 -1.15 13.41
CA LEU A 251 -9.28 -1.96 14.61
C LEU A 251 -10.53 -1.90 15.50
N PRO A 252 -10.76 -2.90 16.37
CA PRO A 252 -11.89 -2.90 17.30
C PRO A 252 -11.96 -1.63 18.16
N GLY A 253 -13.09 -0.94 18.13
CA GLY A 253 -13.29 0.32 18.84
C GLY A 253 -12.84 1.56 18.08
N ASP A 254 -12.05 1.42 17.01
CA ASP A 254 -11.58 2.53 16.19
C ASP A 254 -12.59 2.92 15.11
N SER A 255 -12.40 4.11 14.56
CA SER A 255 -13.09 4.58 13.36
C SER A 255 -12.09 4.98 12.28
N ARG A 256 -12.56 5.01 11.01
CA ARG A 256 -11.72 5.34 9.86
C ARG A 256 -12.50 6.12 8.82
N TRP A 257 -11.91 7.23 8.36
CA TRP A 257 -12.38 7.93 7.19
C TRP A 257 -11.94 7.22 5.92
N PHE A 258 -12.89 7.06 5.02
CA PHE A 258 -12.69 6.62 3.65
C PHE A 258 -13.17 7.73 2.73
N THR A 259 -12.32 8.16 1.82
CA THR A 259 -12.59 9.29 0.93
C THR A 259 -12.52 8.86 -0.53
N GLY A 260 -13.26 9.54 -1.38
CA GLY A 260 -13.21 9.38 -2.82
C GLY A 260 -13.58 10.67 -3.52
N THR A 261 -13.08 10.85 -4.73
CA THR A 261 -13.34 12.03 -5.56
C THR A 261 -13.91 11.58 -6.90
N MET A 262 -14.81 12.36 -7.48
CA MET A 262 -15.33 12.17 -8.83
C MET A 262 -15.11 13.46 -9.61
N PRO A 263 -14.16 13.48 -10.57
CA PRO A 263 -13.86 14.66 -11.37
C PRO A 263 -14.88 14.89 -12.49
N GLU A 264 -15.54 13.83 -12.96
CA GLU A 264 -16.52 13.92 -14.05
C GLU A 264 -17.78 14.71 -13.63
N PRO A 265 -18.23 15.66 -14.46
CA PRO A 265 -19.36 16.53 -14.12
C PRO A 265 -20.68 15.75 -14.12
N LEU A 266 -21.54 16.08 -13.14
CA LEU A 266 -22.92 15.65 -13.12
C LEU A 266 -23.80 16.71 -13.79
N PRO A 267 -24.80 16.31 -14.61
CA PRO A 267 -25.84 17.21 -15.06
C PRO A 267 -26.57 17.90 -13.89
N ALA A 268 -27.23 19.02 -14.16
CA ALA A 268 -28.08 19.65 -13.16
C ALA A 268 -29.25 18.73 -12.77
N GLY A 269 -29.54 18.62 -11.47
CA GLY A 269 -30.59 17.74 -10.99
C GLY A 269 -30.46 17.37 -9.51
N GLU A 270 -31.41 16.58 -9.02
CA GLU A 270 -31.42 16.02 -7.68
C GLU A 270 -30.84 14.60 -7.69
N TYR A 271 -30.02 14.31 -6.69
CA TYR A 271 -29.26 13.09 -6.61
C TYR A 271 -29.32 12.49 -5.20
N LYS A 272 -29.14 11.15 -5.15
CA LYS A 272 -28.96 10.40 -3.90
C LYS A 272 -27.61 9.70 -3.96
N LEU A 273 -26.77 9.92 -2.96
CA LEU A 273 -25.54 9.18 -2.79
C LEU A 273 -25.76 8.11 -1.73
N ARG A 274 -25.51 6.86 -2.09
CA ARG A 274 -25.53 5.72 -1.18
C ARG A 274 -24.14 5.16 -1.03
N THR A 275 -23.62 5.16 0.20
CA THR A 275 -22.37 4.52 0.54
C THR A 275 -22.60 3.13 1.13
N PHE A 276 -21.66 2.24 0.86
CA PHE A 276 -21.61 0.94 1.53
C PHE A 276 -20.16 0.49 1.69
N PHE A 277 -19.93 -0.37 2.70
CA PHE A 277 -18.67 -1.04 2.91
C PHE A 277 -18.86 -2.55 2.77
N ALA A 278 -17.89 -3.17 2.10
CA ALA A 278 -17.67 -4.61 2.08
C ALA A 278 -16.40 -4.93 2.86
N SER A 279 -16.31 -6.15 3.38
CA SER A 279 -15.08 -6.68 3.95
C SER A 279 -14.71 -8.00 3.29
N ASP A 280 -13.49 -8.47 3.53
CA ASP A 280 -13.02 -9.76 3.01
C ASP A 280 -13.77 -10.93 3.66
N THR A 281 -14.31 -10.73 4.87
CA THR A 281 -15.27 -11.60 5.53
C THR A 281 -16.66 -10.97 5.47
N LYS A 282 -17.71 -11.76 5.38
CA LYS A 282 -19.09 -11.25 5.16
C LYS A 282 -19.56 -10.40 6.33
N PHE A 283 -19.83 -9.11 6.12
CA PHE A 283 -20.64 -8.33 7.04
C PHE A 283 -22.03 -8.96 7.20
N LYS A 284 -22.47 -9.18 8.42
CA LYS A 284 -23.85 -9.67 8.68
C LYS A 284 -24.94 -8.67 8.31
N ARG A 285 -24.63 -7.37 8.27
CA ARG A 285 -25.56 -6.29 7.90
C ARG A 285 -24.95 -5.45 6.78
N LYS A 286 -25.79 -5.06 5.82
CA LYS A 286 -25.39 -4.05 4.83
C LYS A 286 -25.20 -2.73 5.56
N ASN A 287 -23.96 -2.32 5.72
CA ASN A 287 -23.63 -0.98 6.18
C ASN A 287 -23.81 -0.01 5.03
N THR A 288 -24.98 0.63 5.00
CA THR A 288 -25.30 1.65 4.00
C THR A 288 -25.72 2.94 4.71
N LYS A 289 -25.34 4.06 4.16
CA LYS A 289 -25.82 5.38 4.56
C LYS A 289 -26.06 6.20 3.31
N ASP A 290 -27.17 6.93 3.31
CA ASP A 290 -27.63 7.71 2.18
C ASP A 290 -27.59 9.20 2.54
N ILE A 291 -27.32 10.06 1.54
CA ILE A 291 -27.45 11.51 1.61
C ILE A 291 -27.97 12.04 0.28
N GLU A 292 -28.85 13.03 0.31
CA GLU A 292 -29.39 13.69 -0.87
C GLU A 292 -28.58 14.99 -1.14
N PHE A 293 -28.42 15.33 -2.42
CA PHE A 293 -27.74 16.54 -2.84
C PHE A 293 -28.26 17.00 -4.19
N THR A 294 -28.04 18.28 -4.50
CA THR A 294 -28.51 18.92 -5.73
C THR A 294 -27.34 19.55 -6.47
N ILE A 295 -27.27 19.34 -7.76
CA ILE A 295 -26.40 20.07 -8.69
C ILE A 295 -27.24 21.10 -9.40
N ASN A 296 -26.97 22.40 -9.16
CA ASN A 296 -27.64 23.47 -9.87
C ASN A 296 -27.07 23.65 -11.29
N PRO A 297 -27.81 24.28 -12.22
CA PRO A 297 -27.35 24.47 -13.61
C PRO A 297 -26.02 25.20 -13.72
N ASP A 298 -25.83 26.27 -12.95
CA ASP A 298 -24.60 27.08 -13.00
C ASP A 298 -23.37 26.26 -12.62
N LEU A 299 -23.47 25.43 -11.56
CA LEU A 299 -22.40 24.53 -11.14
C LEU A 299 -22.13 23.45 -12.20
N SER A 300 -23.18 22.86 -12.77
CA SER A 300 -23.05 21.85 -13.81
C SER A 300 -22.28 22.38 -15.02
N ASP A 301 -22.65 23.58 -15.51
CA ASP A 301 -22.04 24.22 -16.67
C ASP A 301 -20.56 24.56 -16.43
N VAL A 302 -20.26 25.17 -15.26
CA VAL A 302 -18.88 25.51 -14.88
C VAL A 302 -18.04 24.25 -14.72
N TRP A 303 -18.60 23.21 -14.11
CA TRP A 303 -17.89 21.93 -13.92
C TRP A 303 -17.60 21.26 -15.25
N ALA A 304 -18.59 21.16 -16.15
CA ALA A 304 -18.40 20.60 -17.47
C ALA A 304 -17.36 21.37 -18.31
N LYS A 305 -17.34 22.71 -18.22
CA LYS A 305 -16.37 23.56 -18.91
C LYS A 305 -14.92 23.36 -18.43
N ASN A 306 -14.74 23.08 -17.14
CA ASN A 306 -13.42 22.89 -16.53
C ASN A 306 -12.98 21.43 -16.47
N PHE A 307 -13.83 20.49 -16.88
CA PHE A 307 -13.48 19.09 -16.93
C PHE A 307 -12.54 18.79 -18.10
N SER A 308 -11.45 18.09 -17.83
CA SER A 308 -10.52 17.61 -18.85
C SER A 308 -10.35 16.10 -18.73
N THR A 309 -10.47 15.39 -19.84
CA THR A 309 -10.21 13.94 -19.90
C THR A 309 -8.73 13.59 -19.73
N GLU A 310 -7.81 14.55 -19.84
CA GLU A 310 -6.37 14.35 -19.60
C GLU A 310 -6.06 14.08 -18.13
N SER A 311 -7.01 14.33 -17.22
CA SER A 311 -6.90 14.01 -15.78
C SER A 311 -7.01 12.52 -15.47
N ILE A 312 -7.24 11.67 -16.48
CA ILE A 312 -7.50 10.25 -16.27
C ILE A 312 -6.25 9.55 -15.72
N SER A 313 -6.45 8.80 -14.65
CA SER A 313 -5.40 8.02 -14.00
C SER A 313 -4.87 6.92 -14.92
N LYS A 314 -3.55 6.76 -14.93
CA LYS A 314 -2.85 5.71 -15.67
C LYS A 314 -1.87 5.03 -14.74
N LEU A 315 -1.97 3.71 -14.64
CA LEU A 315 -0.98 2.93 -13.91
C LEU A 315 0.21 2.57 -14.80
N THR A 316 1.40 2.65 -14.22
CA THR A 316 2.63 2.13 -14.80
C THR A 316 3.26 1.12 -13.86
N PHE A 317 3.92 0.12 -14.44
CA PHE A 317 4.47 -1.03 -13.73
C PHE A 317 5.96 -1.15 -13.99
N GLU A 318 6.74 -1.41 -12.93
CA GLU A 318 8.17 -1.62 -13.03
C GLU A 318 8.59 -2.81 -12.13
N PRO A 319 9.09 -3.91 -12.68
CA PRO A 319 9.25 -4.20 -14.12
C PRO A 319 7.91 -4.45 -14.82
N GLN A 320 7.88 -4.36 -16.15
CA GLN A 320 6.68 -4.66 -16.98
C GLN A 320 6.44 -6.16 -17.15
N SER A 321 7.46 -6.98 -16.86
CA SER A 321 7.38 -8.44 -16.81
C SER A 321 8.34 -8.97 -15.73
N ILE A 322 8.01 -10.10 -15.14
CA ILE A 322 8.84 -10.77 -14.13
C ILE A 322 9.42 -12.04 -14.74
N GLU A 323 10.74 -12.11 -14.86
CA GLU A 323 11.43 -13.30 -15.34
C GLU A 323 12.37 -13.84 -14.26
N LEU A 324 12.20 -15.11 -13.88
CA LEU A 324 12.97 -15.76 -12.84
C LEU A 324 13.57 -17.07 -13.35
N LYS A 325 14.84 -17.30 -13.04
CA LYS A 325 15.50 -18.60 -13.22
C LYS A 325 15.70 -19.21 -11.83
N LEU A 326 15.08 -20.36 -11.59
CA LEU A 326 15.01 -20.96 -10.27
C LEU A 326 15.29 -22.46 -10.33
N ASN A 327 15.83 -23.02 -9.25
CA ASN A 327 15.97 -24.46 -9.07
C ASN A 327 14.74 -25.04 -8.36
N PRO A 328 14.44 -26.33 -8.55
CA PRO A 328 13.42 -27.04 -7.77
C PRO A 328 13.61 -26.86 -6.25
N GLY A 329 12.52 -26.72 -5.50
CA GLY A 329 12.52 -26.49 -4.05
C GLY A 329 12.85 -25.06 -3.62
N ARG A 330 13.09 -24.14 -4.56
CA ARG A 330 13.45 -22.76 -4.23
C ARG A 330 12.22 -21.92 -3.88
N ILE A 331 12.36 -21.13 -2.81
CA ILE A 331 11.39 -20.08 -2.45
C ILE A 331 12.08 -18.73 -2.64
N THR A 332 11.43 -17.82 -3.34
CA THR A 332 11.89 -16.44 -3.57
C THR A 332 10.72 -15.47 -3.61
N SER A 333 11.01 -14.20 -3.72
CA SER A 333 9.99 -13.16 -3.95
C SER A 333 10.43 -12.23 -5.06
N ALA A 334 9.50 -11.86 -5.92
CA ALA A 334 9.65 -10.80 -6.90
C ALA A 334 8.81 -9.59 -6.47
N THR A 335 9.35 -8.40 -6.62
CA THR A 335 8.66 -7.16 -6.28
C THR A 335 8.35 -6.40 -7.55
N MET A 336 7.14 -5.89 -7.64
CA MET A 336 6.67 -5.01 -8.70
C MET A 336 6.27 -3.67 -8.08
N GLN A 337 6.75 -2.59 -8.66
CA GLN A 337 6.34 -1.23 -8.30
C GLN A 337 5.22 -0.79 -9.25
N VAL A 338 4.13 -0.30 -8.66
CA VAL A 338 3.00 0.29 -9.36
C VAL A 338 2.99 1.78 -9.08
N THR A 339 2.89 2.60 -10.12
CA THR A 339 2.85 4.07 -10.00
C THR A 339 1.58 4.59 -10.65
N ASN A 340 0.84 5.44 -9.94
CA ASN A 340 -0.27 6.20 -10.51
C ASN A 340 0.28 7.50 -11.13
N GLN A 341 0.27 7.60 -12.46
CA GLN A 341 0.71 8.78 -13.19
C GLN A 341 -0.41 9.80 -13.45
N GLY A 342 -1.64 9.50 -13.01
CA GLY A 342 -2.79 10.38 -13.15
C GLY A 342 -2.95 11.38 -12.01
N LEU A 343 -4.02 12.17 -12.09
CA LEU A 343 -4.37 13.21 -11.11
C LEU A 343 -5.44 12.75 -10.12
N ASP A 344 -6.03 11.57 -10.33
CA ASP A 344 -7.09 11.03 -9.48
C ASP A 344 -6.59 9.84 -8.66
N THR A 345 -7.19 9.65 -7.49
CA THR A 345 -6.94 8.45 -6.71
C THR A 345 -7.64 7.25 -7.32
N VAL A 346 -6.91 6.15 -7.46
CA VAL A 346 -7.43 4.88 -7.97
C VAL A 346 -7.33 3.78 -6.92
N THR A 347 -8.22 2.81 -7.02
CA THR A 347 -8.07 1.54 -6.33
C THR A 347 -7.64 0.47 -7.32
N ALA A 348 -6.74 -0.39 -6.91
CA ALA A 348 -6.28 -1.51 -7.72
C ALA A 348 -6.50 -2.82 -6.97
N ASN A 349 -6.95 -3.83 -7.71
CA ASN A 349 -7.07 -5.20 -7.25
C ASN A 349 -6.16 -6.09 -8.10
N CYS A 350 -5.30 -6.88 -7.45
CA CYS A 350 -4.38 -7.79 -8.11
C CYS A 350 -4.82 -9.24 -7.90
N ARG A 351 -4.80 -10.03 -8.95
CA ARG A 351 -5.00 -11.48 -8.89
C ARG A 351 -4.02 -12.21 -9.81
N ILE A 352 -3.76 -13.48 -9.52
CA ILE A 352 -2.97 -14.34 -10.39
C ILE A 352 -3.91 -15.06 -11.34
N GLU A 353 -3.59 -15.00 -12.64
CA GLU A 353 -4.24 -15.77 -13.67
C GLU A 353 -3.25 -16.84 -14.17
N ASN A 354 -3.67 -18.09 -14.13
CA ASN A 354 -2.90 -19.20 -14.62
C ASN A 354 -3.06 -19.33 -16.14
N ASP A 355 -1.96 -19.41 -16.85
CA ASP A 355 -1.94 -19.66 -18.30
C ASP A 355 -1.98 -21.18 -18.59
N GLY A 356 -3.03 -21.87 -18.09
CA GLY A 356 -3.27 -23.29 -18.33
C GLY A 356 -2.42 -24.27 -17.49
N THR A 357 -1.64 -23.80 -16.54
CA THR A 357 -0.90 -24.64 -15.59
C THR A 357 -1.58 -24.56 -14.22
N ASP A 358 -2.18 -25.67 -13.76
CA ASP A 358 -2.79 -25.82 -12.41
C ASP A 358 -1.75 -25.81 -11.27
N LYS A 359 -0.85 -24.83 -11.25
CA LYS A 359 0.25 -24.81 -10.29
C LYS A 359 0.18 -23.58 -9.43
N ASP A 360 -0.13 -23.73 -8.16
CA ASP A 360 -0.17 -22.70 -7.13
C ASP A 360 1.22 -22.30 -6.62
N TRP A 361 2.12 -21.96 -7.56
CA TRP A 361 3.47 -21.57 -7.18
C TRP A 361 3.60 -20.12 -6.76
N LEU A 362 2.63 -19.30 -7.15
CA LEU A 362 2.63 -17.87 -6.93
C LEU A 362 1.59 -17.47 -5.89
N GLU A 363 1.99 -16.59 -4.98
CA GLU A 363 1.14 -15.98 -3.96
C GLU A 363 1.39 -14.48 -3.90
N LEU A 364 0.37 -13.66 -4.08
CA LEU A 364 0.46 -12.21 -3.89
C LEU A 364 0.35 -11.87 -2.41
N ARG A 365 1.30 -11.07 -1.90
CA ARG A 365 1.26 -10.60 -0.51
C ARG A 365 0.17 -9.55 -0.26
N THR A 366 -0.13 -8.78 -1.28
CA THR A 366 -1.18 -7.76 -1.23
C THR A 366 -1.97 -7.82 -2.52
N THR A 367 -3.27 -7.97 -2.39
CA THR A 367 -4.19 -8.09 -3.52
C THR A 367 -4.89 -6.77 -3.83
N ASP A 368 -4.99 -5.86 -2.86
CA ASP A 368 -5.72 -4.61 -3.01
C ASP A 368 -4.93 -3.45 -2.41
N PHE A 369 -4.87 -2.35 -3.14
CA PHE A 369 -4.27 -1.10 -2.66
C PHE A 369 -4.93 0.10 -3.34
N ALA A 370 -4.77 1.28 -2.75
CA ALA A 370 -5.15 2.55 -3.35
C ALA A 370 -3.89 3.37 -3.60
N LEU A 371 -3.90 4.13 -4.70
CA LEU A 371 -2.82 5.01 -5.10
C LEU A 371 -3.38 6.41 -5.32
N ALA A 372 -2.95 7.36 -4.51
CA ALA A 372 -3.14 8.77 -4.79
C ALA A 372 -2.31 9.19 -6.03
N PRO A 373 -2.54 10.37 -6.60
CA PRO A 373 -1.75 10.89 -7.70
C PRO A 373 -0.25 10.87 -7.39
N ASN A 374 0.55 10.35 -8.31
CA ASN A 374 2.01 10.13 -8.20
C ASN A 374 2.47 9.19 -7.09
N ASP A 375 1.56 8.54 -6.39
CA ASP A 375 1.94 7.52 -5.42
C ASP A 375 2.54 6.31 -6.10
N ARG A 376 3.43 5.66 -5.35
CA ARG A 376 4.08 4.41 -5.72
C ARG A 376 3.78 3.36 -4.68
N TYR A 377 3.41 2.19 -5.14
CA TYR A 377 3.18 1.04 -4.27
C TYR A 377 4.00 -0.15 -4.73
N ALA A 378 4.75 -0.75 -3.79
CA ALA A 378 5.49 -1.97 -4.05
C ALA A 378 4.67 -3.18 -3.59
N THR A 379 4.21 -4.00 -4.51
CA THR A 379 3.61 -5.31 -4.21
C THR A 379 4.60 -6.42 -4.49
N SER A 380 4.51 -7.51 -3.75
CA SER A 380 5.40 -8.67 -3.89
C SER A 380 4.61 -9.92 -4.21
N CYS A 381 5.13 -10.69 -5.15
CA CYS A 381 4.71 -12.04 -5.42
C CYS A 381 5.72 -13.02 -4.80
N VAL A 382 5.27 -13.91 -3.93
CA VAL A 382 6.07 -15.02 -3.41
C VAL A 382 5.98 -16.17 -4.38
N VAL A 383 7.13 -16.70 -4.79
CA VAL A 383 7.25 -17.85 -5.68
C VAL A 383 7.76 -19.03 -4.88
N ARG A 384 7.00 -20.14 -4.88
CA ARG A 384 7.33 -21.40 -4.22
C ARG A 384 7.43 -22.50 -5.26
N VAL A 385 8.64 -22.81 -5.70
CA VAL A 385 8.86 -23.91 -6.65
C VAL A 385 8.91 -25.23 -5.87
N PRO A 386 8.07 -26.23 -6.19
CA PRO A 386 8.13 -27.55 -5.59
C PRO A 386 9.48 -28.22 -5.83
N SER A 387 9.88 -29.12 -4.91
CA SER A 387 11.14 -29.86 -5.02
C SER A 387 11.16 -30.88 -6.16
N ASP A 388 9.99 -31.27 -6.64
CA ASP A 388 9.76 -32.21 -7.76
C ASP A 388 9.43 -31.49 -9.07
N ALA A 389 9.58 -30.15 -9.13
CA ALA A 389 9.34 -29.37 -10.33
C ALA A 389 10.24 -29.83 -11.47
N LYS A 390 9.65 -30.14 -12.63
CA LYS A 390 10.37 -30.57 -13.82
C LYS A 390 11.04 -29.38 -14.52
N PRO A 391 12.18 -29.59 -15.19
CA PRO A 391 12.76 -28.56 -16.07
C PRO A 391 11.74 -28.10 -17.10
N GLY A 392 11.74 -26.78 -17.35
CA GLY A 392 10.81 -26.17 -18.29
C GLY A 392 10.52 -24.70 -18.01
N LYS A 393 9.70 -24.10 -18.87
CA LYS A 393 9.21 -22.72 -18.74
C LYS A 393 7.76 -22.73 -18.30
N TYR A 394 7.46 -22.00 -17.25
CA TYR A 394 6.14 -21.89 -16.66
C TYR A 394 5.70 -20.41 -16.67
N ASN A 395 4.47 -20.14 -17.07
CA ASN A 395 3.98 -18.79 -17.27
C ASN A 395 2.70 -18.53 -16.46
N TRP A 396 2.59 -17.34 -15.94
CA TRP A 396 1.40 -16.78 -15.26
C TRP A 396 1.25 -15.33 -15.66
N ASN A 397 0.11 -14.75 -15.33
CA ASN A 397 -0.10 -13.33 -15.41
C ASN A 397 -0.56 -12.79 -14.05
N ILE A 398 -0.03 -11.65 -13.65
CA ILE A 398 -0.64 -10.85 -12.60
C ILE A 398 -1.60 -9.89 -13.30
N LEU A 399 -2.90 -10.07 -13.04
CA LEU A 399 -3.92 -9.14 -13.50
C LEU A 399 -4.09 -8.06 -12.47
N VAL A 400 -4.03 -6.81 -12.90
CA VAL A 400 -4.29 -5.63 -12.07
C VAL A 400 -5.54 -4.95 -12.61
N GLU A 401 -6.61 -5.00 -11.85
CA GLU A 401 -7.86 -4.29 -12.15
C GLU A 401 -7.83 -2.94 -11.44
N MET A 402 -7.77 -1.87 -12.21
CA MET A 402 -7.83 -0.50 -11.72
C MET A 402 -9.27 0.00 -11.79
N GLU A 403 -9.81 0.45 -10.68
CA GLU A 403 -11.12 1.09 -10.60
C GLU A 403 -10.95 2.58 -10.28
N ARG A 404 -11.58 3.43 -11.06
CA ARG A 404 -11.64 4.88 -10.87
C ARG A 404 -13.07 5.35 -10.64
N ALA A 405 -13.21 6.54 -10.08
CA ALA A 405 -14.49 7.22 -10.01
C ALA A 405 -14.93 7.69 -11.40
N GLY A 406 -16.22 7.73 -11.65
CA GLY A 406 -16.76 8.29 -12.87
C GLY A 406 -18.21 7.87 -13.15
N LEU A 407 -18.76 8.45 -14.20
CA LEU A 407 -20.07 8.09 -14.72
C LEU A 407 -20.04 6.64 -15.20
N SER A 408 -21.06 5.89 -14.82
CA SER A 408 -21.24 4.51 -15.26
C SER A 408 -22.53 4.40 -16.04
N SER A 409 -22.46 3.99 -17.32
CA SER A 409 -23.61 3.45 -18.02
C SER A 409 -24.00 2.10 -17.44
N GLU A 410 -25.27 1.70 -17.57
CA GLU A 410 -25.75 0.41 -17.06
C GLU A 410 -24.84 -0.76 -17.47
N GLY A 411 -24.24 -1.44 -16.49
CA GLY A 411 -23.41 -2.63 -16.69
C GLY A 411 -21.92 -2.37 -16.98
N GLN A 412 -21.47 -1.14 -17.19
CA GLN A 412 -20.04 -0.82 -17.31
C GLN A 412 -19.48 -0.32 -15.99
N ASN A 413 -18.45 -0.99 -15.48
CA ASN A 413 -17.61 -0.46 -14.42
C ASN A 413 -16.49 0.38 -15.05
N ASN A 414 -16.13 1.50 -14.42
CA ASN A 414 -14.94 2.28 -14.79
C ASN A 414 -13.68 1.53 -14.36
N THR A 415 -13.48 0.35 -14.95
CA THR A 415 -12.42 -0.58 -14.61
C THR A 415 -11.52 -0.78 -15.80
N GLU A 416 -10.24 -0.50 -15.64
CA GLU A 416 -9.20 -0.85 -16.61
C GLU A 416 -8.44 -2.06 -16.11
N GLN A 417 -8.01 -2.94 -17.02
CA GLN A 417 -7.28 -4.14 -16.69
C GLN A 417 -5.90 -4.12 -17.32
N TYR A 418 -4.90 -4.39 -16.50
CA TYR A 418 -3.49 -4.53 -16.90
C TYR A 418 -3.04 -5.97 -16.67
N LYS A 419 -2.18 -6.45 -17.56
CA LYS A 419 -1.66 -7.82 -17.54
C LYS A 419 -0.14 -7.78 -17.47
N ILE A 420 0.43 -8.30 -16.38
CA ILE A 420 1.87 -8.35 -16.15
C ILE A 420 2.33 -9.80 -16.25
N PRO A 421 3.10 -10.17 -17.29
CA PRO A 421 3.58 -11.53 -17.47
C PRO A 421 4.60 -11.92 -16.39
N VAL A 422 4.46 -13.15 -15.89
CA VAL A 422 5.43 -13.80 -14.99
C VAL A 422 5.91 -15.08 -15.63
N SER A 423 7.20 -15.22 -15.82
CA SER A 423 7.85 -16.41 -16.39
C SER A 423 8.87 -16.98 -15.43
N ILE A 424 8.76 -18.27 -15.16
CA ILE A 424 9.71 -19.02 -14.32
C ILE A 424 10.33 -20.10 -15.17
N VAL A 425 11.66 -20.08 -15.29
CA VAL A 425 12.45 -21.09 -15.97
C VAL A 425 13.13 -21.97 -14.92
N ILE A 426 12.86 -23.27 -14.99
CA ILE A 426 13.53 -24.30 -14.19
C ILE A 426 14.61 -24.93 -15.06
N ASP A 427 15.88 -24.78 -14.64
CA ASP A 427 17.03 -25.35 -15.36
C ASP A 427 17.22 -26.82 -15.07
N GLU A 428 17.71 -27.57 -16.09
CA GLU A 428 17.99 -29.03 -16.00
C GLU A 428 19.19 -29.40 -15.10
N ASN A 429 20.02 -28.43 -14.71
CA ASN A 429 21.31 -28.71 -14.08
C ASN A 429 21.50 -28.01 -12.74
N THR A 430 21.21 -28.74 -11.66
CA THR A 430 22.13 -28.78 -10.51
C THR A 430 21.87 -30.04 -9.69
N SER A 431 22.09 -31.21 -10.26
CA SER A 431 22.45 -32.36 -9.43
C SER A 431 23.78 -32.01 -8.75
N LEU A 432 23.71 -31.63 -7.48
CA LEU A 432 24.86 -31.58 -6.60
C LEU A 432 25.60 -32.92 -6.70
N LYS A 433 26.71 -32.96 -7.45
CA LYS A 433 27.73 -33.99 -7.28
C LYS A 433 28.30 -33.86 -5.87
N ILE A 434 27.66 -34.50 -4.92
CA ILE A 434 28.30 -34.84 -3.63
C ILE A 434 29.43 -35.78 -3.98
N LYS A 435 30.63 -35.23 -4.14
CA LYS A 435 31.84 -36.07 -4.08
C LYS A 435 31.93 -36.59 -2.64
N ARG A 436 31.73 -37.88 -2.50
CA ARG A 436 32.11 -38.67 -1.31
C ARG A 436 33.63 -38.65 -1.13
#